data_6cd066a27f84a799217b7c2fd4e3480b
#
_entry.id   6cd066a27f84a799217b7c2fd4e3480b
#
_cell.length_a   1.000
_cell.length_b   1.000
_cell.length_c   1.000
_cell.angle_alpha   90.00
_cell.angle_beta   90.00
_cell.angle_gamma   90.00
#
_symmetry.space_group_name_H-M   'P 1'
#
loop_
_entity.id
_entity.type
_entity.pdbx_description
1 polymer ?
#
loop_
_entity_poly.entity_id
_entity_poly.type
_entity_poly.pdbx_seq_one_letter_code
_entity_poly.pdbx_strand_id
1 'polypeptide(L)'
;MNADANNFSDLQELLIEQSPDAVIFADSAGMIRIWNAAAERIFGFTKSDALGANLNIIIPERLRDAHWRGFERALAERTTKYAGQALPTKAVRSDGSQIYVELTFAIVIDAKGDVLGALAHARDITKRFEKERADRQNLQEP
;
A
#
# COMPACT_ATOMS: atom_id res chain seq x y z
N MET A 1 4.88 -36.47 5.65
CA MET A 1 4.26 -35.19 5.18
C MET A 1 3.78 -34.41 6.40
N ASN A 2 4.17 -33.17 6.48
CA ASN A 2 3.85 -32.36 7.63
C ASN A 2 2.61 -31.48 7.32
N ALA A 3 1.44 -32.01 7.66
CA ALA A 3 0.15 -31.35 7.41
C ALA A 3 0.05 -29.99 8.14
N ASP A 4 0.64 -29.89 9.34
CA ASP A 4 0.60 -28.67 10.14
C ASP A 4 1.38 -27.52 9.49
N ALA A 5 2.54 -27.82 8.88
CA ALA A 5 3.33 -26.81 8.16
C ALA A 5 2.58 -26.29 6.92
N ASN A 6 1.93 -27.20 6.17
CA ASN A 6 1.13 -26.81 5.00
C ASN A 6 -0.07 -25.96 5.42
N ASN A 7 -0.77 -26.35 6.51
CA ASN A 7 -1.91 -25.60 7.02
C ASN A 7 -1.49 -24.21 7.51
N PHE A 8 -0.32 -24.08 8.11
CA PHE A 8 0.21 -22.80 8.59
C PHE A 8 0.55 -21.86 7.42
N SER A 9 1.20 -22.38 6.36
CA SER A 9 1.49 -21.60 5.15
C SER A 9 0.20 -21.16 4.46
N ASP A 10 -0.78 -22.05 4.36
CA ASP A 10 -2.08 -21.74 3.78
C ASP A 10 -2.78 -20.65 4.59
N LEU A 11 -2.73 -20.73 5.92
CA LEU A 11 -3.32 -19.72 6.79
C LEU A 11 -2.67 -18.36 6.59
N GLN A 12 -1.34 -18.31 6.47
CA GLN A 12 -0.63 -17.04 6.22
C GLN A 12 -1.07 -16.41 4.90
N GLU A 13 -1.20 -17.20 3.84
CA GLU A 13 -1.69 -16.73 2.55
C GLU A 13 -3.12 -16.23 2.65
N LEU A 14 -3.99 -16.94 3.37
CA LEU A 14 -5.38 -16.55 3.56
C LEU A 14 -5.50 -15.26 4.36
N LEU A 15 -4.67 -15.06 5.37
CA LEU A 15 -4.69 -13.85 6.19
C LEU A 15 -4.31 -12.62 5.37
N ILE A 16 -3.34 -12.76 4.46
CA ILE A 16 -2.97 -11.69 3.53
C ILE A 16 -4.09 -11.45 2.54
N GLU A 17 -4.58 -12.50 1.89
CA GLU A 17 -5.60 -12.41 0.84
C GLU A 17 -6.91 -11.83 1.36
N GLN A 18 -7.32 -12.21 2.55
CA GLN A 18 -8.61 -11.83 3.12
C GLN A 18 -8.53 -10.67 4.11
N SER A 19 -7.37 -10.04 4.25
CA SER A 19 -7.25 -8.82 5.06
C SER A 19 -8.27 -7.78 4.56
N PRO A 20 -8.99 -7.10 5.47
CA PRO A 20 -9.92 -6.04 5.06
C PRO A 20 -9.23 -4.83 4.46
N ASP A 21 -7.96 -4.62 4.78
CA ASP A 21 -7.15 -3.56 4.18
C ASP A 21 -6.34 -4.12 3.01
N ALA A 22 -5.99 -3.27 2.06
CA ALA A 22 -5.06 -3.65 1.01
C ALA A 22 -3.72 -4.03 1.63
N VAL A 23 -3.16 -5.15 1.18
CA VAL A 23 -1.80 -5.57 1.52
C VAL A 23 -1.01 -5.59 0.22
N ILE A 24 -0.02 -4.70 0.13
CA ILE A 24 0.80 -4.51 -1.06
C ILE A 24 2.25 -4.65 -0.65
N PHE A 25 2.99 -5.52 -1.33
CA PHE A 25 4.43 -5.62 -1.16
C PHE A 25 5.10 -5.32 -2.48
N ALA A 26 6.06 -4.39 -2.46
CA ALA A 26 6.91 -4.07 -3.58
C ALA A 26 8.35 -4.45 -3.25
N ASP A 27 9.04 -5.09 -4.20
CA ASP A 27 10.44 -5.44 -4.01
C ASP A 27 11.33 -4.18 -4.07
N SER A 28 12.64 -4.36 -3.90
CA SER A 28 13.59 -3.24 -3.87
C SER A 28 13.63 -2.43 -5.16
N ALA A 29 13.16 -3.00 -6.26
CA ALA A 29 13.05 -2.30 -7.55
C ALA A 29 11.71 -1.59 -7.73
N GLY A 30 10.81 -1.69 -6.74
CA GLY A 30 9.49 -1.06 -6.81
C GLY A 30 8.46 -1.87 -7.58
N MET A 31 8.74 -3.14 -7.85
CA MET A 31 7.83 -4.01 -8.57
C MET A 31 6.90 -4.74 -7.60
N ILE A 32 5.62 -4.76 -7.89
CA ILE A 32 4.59 -5.34 -7.02
C ILE A 32 4.72 -6.86 -7.02
N ARG A 33 4.81 -7.45 -5.82
CA ARG A 33 4.92 -8.90 -5.62
C ARG A 33 3.76 -9.47 -4.81
N ILE A 34 3.08 -8.65 -4.01
CA ILE A 34 1.86 -9.06 -3.28
C ILE A 34 0.80 -8.00 -3.52
N TRP A 35 -0.41 -8.46 -3.82
CA TRP A 35 -1.57 -7.64 -4.12
C TRP A 35 -2.81 -8.44 -3.77
N ASN A 36 -3.41 -8.15 -2.62
CA ASN A 36 -4.53 -8.97 -2.12
C ASN A 36 -5.89 -8.54 -2.65
N ALA A 37 -6.95 -9.21 -2.23
CA ALA A 37 -8.29 -8.93 -2.69
C ALA A 37 -8.74 -7.49 -2.36
N ALA A 38 -8.38 -6.97 -1.20
CA ALA A 38 -8.70 -5.57 -0.85
C ALA A 38 -7.99 -4.58 -1.76
N ALA A 39 -6.74 -4.86 -2.16
CA ALA A 39 -6.03 -4.02 -3.12
C ALA A 39 -6.76 -3.98 -4.47
N GLU A 40 -7.28 -5.12 -4.92
CA GLU A 40 -8.10 -5.17 -6.14
C GLU A 40 -9.32 -4.27 -6.02
N ARG A 41 -10.03 -4.33 -4.90
CA ARG A 41 -11.24 -3.52 -4.68
C ARG A 41 -10.93 -2.03 -4.60
N ILE A 42 -9.89 -1.67 -3.88
CA ILE A 42 -9.55 -0.26 -3.61
C ILE A 42 -8.99 0.41 -4.85
N PHE A 43 -8.06 -0.24 -5.55
CA PHE A 43 -7.35 0.38 -6.67
C PHE A 43 -7.89 -0.02 -8.04
N GLY A 44 -8.68 -1.07 -8.12
CA GLY A 44 -9.33 -1.49 -9.36
C GLY A 44 -8.48 -2.32 -10.31
N PHE A 45 -7.21 -2.55 -10.01
CA PHE A 45 -6.36 -3.45 -10.78
C PHE A 45 -6.50 -4.87 -10.26
N THR A 46 -6.63 -5.84 -11.17
CA THR A 46 -6.62 -7.25 -10.80
C THR A 46 -5.21 -7.68 -10.36
N LYS A 47 -5.12 -8.80 -9.65
CA LYS A 47 -3.81 -9.41 -9.34
C LYS A 47 -2.99 -9.62 -10.61
N SER A 48 -3.64 -10.11 -11.65
CA SER A 48 -2.98 -10.39 -12.93
C SER A 48 -2.33 -9.13 -13.52
N ASP A 49 -3.00 -7.99 -13.40
CA ASP A 49 -2.49 -6.72 -13.92
C ASP A 49 -1.43 -6.10 -13.00
N ALA A 50 -1.59 -6.27 -11.69
CA ALA A 50 -0.75 -5.60 -10.70
C ALA A 50 0.56 -6.34 -10.43
N LEU A 51 0.52 -7.68 -10.33
CA LEU A 51 1.72 -8.45 -10.01
C LEU A 51 2.76 -8.30 -11.12
N GLY A 52 3.96 -7.89 -10.73
CA GLY A 52 5.05 -7.60 -11.68
C GLY A 52 5.02 -6.21 -12.28
N ALA A 53 3.98 -5.42 -12.02
CA ALA A 53 3.91 -4.03 -12.44
C ALA A 53 4.67 -3.13 -11.46
N ASN A 54 5.07 -1.96 -11.92
CA ASN A 54 5.68 -0.94 -11.08
C ASN A 54 4.59 -0.26 -10.24
N LEU A 55 4.92 0.12 -9.00
CA LEU A 55 4.00 0.84 -8.12
C LEU A 55 3.43 2.13 -8.73
N ASN A 56 4.06 2.67 -9.76
CA ASN A 56 3.55 3.86 -10.47
C ASN A 56 2.09 3.73 -10.88
N ILE A 57 1.57 2.51 -11.05
CA ILE A 57 0.18 2.30 -11.48
C ILE A 57 -0.84 2.93 -10.51
N ILE A 58 -0.48 3.10 -9.23
CA ILE A 58 -1.37 3.69 -8.23
C ILE A 58 -0.91 5.05 -7.73
N ILE A 59 0.19 5.58 -8.26
CA ILE A 59 0.77 6.85 -7.82
C ILE A 59 0.45 7.94 -8.84
N PRO A 60 -0.24 9.03 -8.43
CA PRO A 60 -0.44 10.16 -9.34
C PRO A 60 0.87 10.64 -9.93
N GLU A 61 0.89 10.91 -11.23
CA GLU A 61 2.11 11.22 -11.98
C GLU A 61 2.94 12.33 -11.31
N ARG A 62 2.28 13.40 -10.87
CA ARG A 62 2.97 14.53 -10.24
C ARG A 62 3.65 14.18 -8.91
N LEU A 63 3.28 13.04 -8.28
CA LEU A 63 3.82 12.61 -6.99
C LEU A 63 4.91 11.54 -7.14
N ARG A 64 5.17 11.07 -8.35
CA ARG A 64 6.07 9.92 -8.57
C ARG A 64 7.51 10.22 -8.15
N ASP A 65 8.04 11.38 -8.53
CA ASP A 65 9.44 11.71 -8.19
C ASP A 65 9.64 11.75 -6.68
N ALA A 66 8.74 12.40 -5.95
CA ALA A 66 8.80 12.48 -4.49
C ALA A 66 8.65 11.08 -3.86
N HIS A 67 7.74 10.27 -4.40
CA HIS A 67 7.53 8.91 -3.93
C HIS A 67 8.81 8.08 -4.04
N TRP A 68 9.46 8.09 -5.20
CA TRP A 68 10.64 7.26 -5.41
C TRP A 68 11.84 7.74 -4.59
N ARG A 69 11.99 9.05 -4.38
CA ARG A 69 13.02 9.55 -3.46
C ARG A 69 12.81 9.03 -2.04
N GLY A 70 11.56 9.07 -1.56
CA GLY A 70 11.22 8.55 -0.24
C GLY A 70 11.39 7.04 -0.13
N PHE A 71 11.01 6.31 -1.18
CA PHE A 71 11.15 4.85 -1.26
C PHE A 71 12.64 4.43 -1.17
N GLU A 72 13.49 5.04 -2.00
CA GLU A 72 14.93 4.75 -1.99
C GLU A 72 15.57 5.06 -0.64
N ARG A 73 15.19 6.20 -0.05
CA ARG A 73 15.68 6.59 1.28
C ARG A 73 15.27 5.57 2.34
N ALA A 74 14.00 5.16 2.35
CA ALA A 74 13.50 4.20 3.32
C ALA A 74 14.22 2.86 3.20
N LEU A 75 14.48 2.38 1.99
CA LEU A 75 15.23 1.15 1.78
C LEU A 75 16.68 1.29 2.29
N ALA A 76 17.33 2.41 2.00
CA ALA A 76 18.71 2.66 2.42
C ALA A 76 18.82 2.80 3.94
N GLU A 77 17.88 3.46 4.57
CA GLU A 77 17.83 3.64 6.02
C GLU A 77 17.22 2.43 6.75
N ARG A 78 16.63 1.51 6.01
CA ARG A 78 16.02 0.27 6.53
C ARG A 78 14.82 0.53 7.45
N THR A 79 14.21 1.70 7.33
CA THR A 79 13.02 2.10 8.08
C THR A 79 12.33 3.24 7.35
N THR A 80 11.07 3.49 7.70
CA THR A 80 10.34 4.63 7.14
C THR A 80 10.38 5.81 8.12
N LYS A 81 10.36 7.02 7.58
CA LYS A 81 10.24 8.26 8.35
C LYS A 81 8.98 8.26 9.24
N TYR A 82 7.96 7.55 8.81
CA TYR A 82 6.64 7.53 9.45
C TYR A 82 6.33 6.20 10.12
N ALA A 83 7.34 5.49 10.59
CA ALA A 83 7.14 4.18 11.23
C ALA A 83 6.07 4.26 12.31
N GLY A 84 5.08 3.35 12.25
CA GLY A 84 3.98 3.29 13.20
C GLY A 84 2.91 4.35 13.02
N GLN A 85 2.99 5.21 11.99
CA GLN A 85 2.01 6.26 11.73
C GLN A 85 1.23 5.95 10.45
N ALA A 86 -0.08 6.19 10.50
CA ALA A 86 -0.94 6.12 9.33
C ALA A 86 -1.00 7.49 8.68
N LEU A 87 -0.77 7.54 7.36
CA LEU A 87 -0.72 8.80 6.60
C LEU A 87 -1.79 8.82 5.53
N PRO A 88 -2.60 9.90 5.44
CA PRO A 88 -3.46 10.10 4.28
C PRO A 88 -2.61 10.47 3.07
N THR A 89 -2.90 9.86 1.94
CA THR A 89 -2.21 10.15 0.68
C THR A 89 -3.17 9.99 -0.50
N LYS A 90 -2.79 10.58 -1.63
CA LYS A 90 -3.55 10.46 -2.87
C LYS A 90 -3.07 9.25 -3.66
N ALA A 91 -4.01 8.53 -4.26
CA ALA A 91 -3.72 7.42 -5.15
C ALA A 91 -4.63 7.49 -6.37
N VAL A 92 -4.29 6.74 -7.42
CA VAL A 92 -5.14 6.63 -8.60
C VAL A 92 -5.61 5.20 -8.78
N ARG A 93 -6.85 5.04 -9.22
CA ARG A 93 -7.45 3.76 -9.56
C ARG A 93 -7.20 3.42 -11.02
N SER A 94 -7.52 2.17 -11.39
CA SER A 94 -7.36 1.70 -12.78
C SER A 94 -8.15 2.51 -13.79
N ASP A 95 -9.26 3.14 -13.38
CA ASP A 95 -10.07 4.01 -14.24
C ASP A 95 -9.56 5.45 -14.32
N GLY A 96 -8.44 5.75 -13.67
CA GLY A 96 -7.86 7.09 -13.61
C GLY A 96 -8.42 8.00 -12.53
N SER A 97 -9.45 7.56 -11.79
CA SER A 97 -10.02 8.37 -10.72
C SER A 97 -9.06 8.48 -9.56
N GLN A 98 -9.04 9.65 -8.91
CA GLN A 98 -8.23 9.89 -7.73
C GLN A 98 -9.01 9.51 -6.47
N ILE A 99 -8.33 8.82 -5.56
CA ILE A 99 -8.86 8.47 -4.25
C ILE A 99 -7.90 8.94 -3.17
N TYR A 100 -8.37 8.93 -1.93
CA TYR A 100 -7.55 9.16 -0.75
C TYR A 100 -7.46 7.85 0.03
N VAL A 101 -6.23 7.46 0.36
CA VAL A 101 -5.97 6.25 1.13
C VAL A 101 -5.16 6.60 2.37
N GLU A 102 -5.39 5.83 3.43
CA GLU A 102 -4.56 5.88 4.62
C GLU A 102 -3.56 4.75 4.53
N LEU A 103 -2.27 5.09 4.60
CA LEU A 103 -1.19 4.13 4.41
C LEU A 103 -0.37 3.97 5.68
N THR A 104 -0.03 2.72 5.97
CA THR A 104 1.04 2.39 6.92
C THR A 104 2.10 1.59 6.19
N PHE A 105 3.36 1.77 6.55
CA PHE A 105 4.51 1.19 5.83
C PHE A 105 5.45 0.46 6.77
N ALA A 106 6.09 -0.57 6.24
CA ALA A 106 7.21 -1.24 6.90
C ALA A 106 8.23 -1.66 5.86
N ILE A 107 9.50 -1.62 6.22
CA ILE A 107 10.57 -2.18 5.39
C ILE A 107 10.76 -3.63 5.81
N VAL A 108 10.71 -4.53 4.84
CA VAL A 108 10.80 -5.96 5.08
C VAL A 108 12.26 -6.40 4.93
N ILE A 109 12.79 -6.99 5.98
CA ILE A 109 14.18 -7.41 6.09
C ILE A 109 14.17 -8.90 6.46
N ASP A 110 14.96 -9.71 5.74
CA ASP A 110 15.00 -11.14 6.00
C ASP A 110 15.89 -11.49 7.21
N ALA A 111 15.97 -12.77 7.53
CA ALA A 111 16.74 -13.26 8.68
C ALA A 111 18.25 -13.00 8.54
N LYS A 112 18.74 -12.81 7.31
CA LYS A 112 20.16 -12.51 7.03
C LYS A 112 20.44 -11.01 7.13
N GLY A 113 19.42 -10.18 7.27
CA GLY A 113 19.55 -8.73 7.31
C GLY A 113 19.45 -8.06 5.95
N ASP A 114 19.08 -8.79 4.90
CA ASP A 114 18.91 -8.20 3.56
C ASP A 114 17.53 -7.54 3.45
N VAL A 115 17.52 -6.35 2.85
CA VAL A 115 16.26 -5.61 2.58
C VAL A 115 15.58 -6.24 1.38
N LEU A 116 14.36 -6.73 1.57
CA LEU A 116 13.57 -7.36 0.51
C LEU A 116 12.68 -6.38 -0.23
N GLY A 117 12.23 -5.34 0.45
CA GLY A 117 11.34 -4.35 -0.13
C GLY A 117 10.49 -3.65 0.91
N ALA A 118 9.37 -3.10 0.47
CA ALA A 118 8.46 -2.34 1.33
C ALA A 118 7.07 -2.95 1.33
N LEU A 119 6.50 -3.05 2.53
CA LEU A 119 5.12 -3.48 2.76
C LEU A 119 4.27 -2.25 3.02
N ALA A 120 3.11 -2.17 2.38
CA ALA A 120 2.12 -1.14 2.64
C ALA A 120 0.78 -1.78 2.98
N HIS A 121 0.11 -1.23 3.98
CA HIS A 121 -1.30 -1.48 4.24
C HIS A 121 -2.06 -0.21 3.86
N ALA A 122 -3.14 -0.36 3.12
CA ALA A 122 -3.90 0.79 2.63
C ALA A 122 -5.39 0.60 2.91
N ARG A 123 -6.01 1.69 3.34
CA ARG A 123 -7.46 1.76 3.54
C ARG A 123 -8.00 2.94 2.75
N ASP A 124 -9.11 2.74 2.04
CA ASP A 124 -9.77 3.83 1.30
C ASP A 124 -10.50 4.73 2.30
N ILE A 125 -10.08 5.97 2.37
CA ILE A 125 -10.68 6.98 3.27
C ILE A 125 -11.34 8.12 2.47
N THR A 126 -11.60 7.91 1.18
CA THR A 126 -12.10 8.97 0.29
C THR A 126 -13.36 9.64 0.85
N LYS A 127 -14.35 8.86 1.25
CA LYS A 127 -15.60 9.39 1.79
C LYS A 127 -15.38 10.16 3.08
N ARG A 128 -14.58 9.62 4.00
CA ARG A 128 -14.26 10.29 5.26
C ARG A 128 -13.51 11.58 5.03
N PHE A 129 -12.52 11.55 4.14
CA PHE A 129 -11.69 12.71 3.81
C PHE A 129 -12.51 13.83 3.18
N GLU A 130 -13.39 13.50 2.23
CA GLU A 130 -14.27 14.47 1.57
C GLU A 130 -15.26 15.09 2.56
N LYS A 131 -15.81 14.28 3.46
CA LYS A 131 -16.72 14.77 4.50
C LYS A 131 -16.01 15.74 5.43
N GLU A 132 -14.83 15.40 5.91
CA GLU A 132 -14.04 16.26 6.80
C GLU A 132 -13.69 17.59 6.12
N ARG A 133 -13.37 17.57 4.83
CA ARG A 133 -13.12 18.78 4.04
C ARG A 133 -14.38 19.65 3.97
N ALA A 134 -15.51 19.04 3.64
CA ALA A 134 -16.79 19.77 3.55
C ALA A 134 -17.16 20.38 4.89
N ASP A 135 -17.01 19.63 5.98
CA ASP A 135 -17.29 20.12 7.33
C ASP A 135 -16.39 21.30 7.70
N ARG A 136 -15.11 21.24 7.36
CA ARG A 136 -14.19 22.38 7.60
C ARG A 136 -14.57 23.61 6.80
N GLN A 137 -14.99 23.44 5.54
CA GLN A 137 -15.46 24.53 4.70
C GLN A 137 -16.71 25.19 5.27
N ASN A 138 -17.67 24.38 5.75
CA ASN A 138 -18.90 24.85 6.36
C ASN A 138 -18.64 25.65 7.64
N LEU A 139 -17.63 25.25 8.43
CA LEU A 139 -17.25 25.98 9.63
C LEU A 139 -16.59 27.34 9.34
N GLN A 140 -16.03 27.53 8.15
CA GLN A 140 -15.37 28.77 7.74
C GLN A 140 -16.35 29.78 7.11
N GLU A 141 -17.52 29.34 6.70
CA GLU A 141 -18.54 30.21 6.14
C GLU A 141 -19.29 30.92 7.27
N PRO A 142 -19.48 32.26 7.19
CA PRO A 142 -20.23 33.02 8.18
C PRO A 142 -21.73 32.72 8.18
#